data_1639f919985d80ce179b452ea6efa371
#
_entry.id   1639f919985d80ce179b452ea6efa371
#
_cell.length_a   1.000
_cell.length_b   1.000
_cell.length_c   1.000
_cell.angle_alpha   90.00
_cell.angle_beta   90.00
_cell.angle_gamma   90.00
#
_symmetry.space_group_name_H-M   'P 1'
#
loop_
_entity.id
_entity.type
_entity.pdbx_description
1 polymer ?
#
loop_
_entity_poly.entity_id
_entity_poly.type
_entity_poly.pdbx_seq_one_letter_code
_entity_poly.pdbx_strand_id
1 'polypeptide(L)'
;MTGPDGTRTQTETLDVLRRKCSVTLDAYLAMAKQGCELLHAVNDLPISEHQRYEILSHRRKELHAHSDYTKARSKLWAFLNRV
;
A
#
# COMPACT_ATOMS: atom_id res chain seq x y z
N MET A 1 4.00 22.57 29.55
CA MET A 1 5.14 22.97 28.72
C MET A 1 5.02 22.35 27.33
N THR A 2 4.93 23.18 26.37
CA THR A 2 4.56 22.69 25.04
C THR A 2 5.63 22.93 24.00
N GLY A 3 6.24 24.03 23.95
CA GLY A 3 7.28 24.47 23.04
C GLY A 3 8.02 23.39 22.22
N PRO A 4 9.33 23.19 22.48
CA PRO A 4 10.13 22.26 21.67
C PRO A 4 9.64 20.81 21.73
N ASP A 5 9.15 20.37 22.89
CA ASP A 5 8.70 18.98 23.05
C ASP A 5 7.47 18.70 22.20
N GLY A 6 6.51 19.62 22.15
CA GLY A 6 5.34 19.47 21.30
C GLY A 6 5.69 19.44 19.82
N THR A 7 6.64 20.30 19.40
CA THR A 7 7.11 20.33 18.01
C THR A 7 7.83 19.04 17.65
N ARG A 8 8.66 18.53 18.56
CA ARG A 8 9.38 17.26 18.33
C ARG A 8 8.40 16.11 18.15
N THR A 9 7.37 16.03 19.03
CA THR A 9 6.37 14.98 18.92
C THR A 9 5.62 15.03 17.60
N GLN A 10 5.27 16.23 17.15
CA GLN A 10 4.61 16.38 15.83
C GLN A 10 5.52 15.96 14.70
N THR A 11 6.80 16.31 14.76
CA THR A 11 7.77 15.91 13.74
C THR A 11 7.95 14.41 13.72
N GLU A 12 8.05 13.78 14.89
CA GLU A 12 8.17 12.31 14.98
C GLU A 12 6.94 11.62 14.41
N THR A 13 5.75 12.13 14.73
CA THR A 13 4.50 11.59 14.19
C THR A 13 4.45 11.71 12.68
N LEU A 14 4.84 12.87 12.14
CA LEU A 14 4.89 13.09 10.70
C LEU A 14 5.83 12.09 10.03
N ASP A 15 7.01 11.89 10.61
CA ASP A 15 8.00 10.97 10.05
C ASP A 15 7.47 9.53 10.03
N VAL A 16 6.79 9.09 11.09
CA VAL A 16 6.19 7.76 11.15
C VAL A 16 5.12 7.60 10.08
N LEU A 17 4.24 8.60 9.94
CA LEU A 17 3.16 8.56 8.96
C LEU A 17 3.70 8.56 7.52
N ARG A 18 4.72 9.35 7.26
CA ARG A 18 5.36 9.39 5.94
C ARG A 18 6.01 8.06 5.60
N ARG A 19 6.72 7.48 6.56
CA ARG A 19 7.39 6.19 6.38
C ARG A 19 6.38 5.09 6.11
N LYS A 20 5.30 5.06 6.88
CA LYS A 20 4.26 4.06 6.70
C LYS A 20 3.58 4.20 5.33
N CYS A 21 3.34 5.42 4.90
CA CYS A 21 2.78 5.70 3.59
C CYS A 21 3.72 5.19 2.48
N SER A 22 5.01 5.46 2.61
CA SER A 22 6.02 5.03 1.64
C SER A 22 6.15 3.50 1.59
N VAL A 23 6.20 2.85 2.75
CA VAL A 23 6.32 1.39 2.84
C VAL A 23 5.09 0.71 2.22
N THR A 24 3.90 1.20 2.54
CA THR A 24 2.67 0.61 2.01
C THR A 24 2.52 0.86 0.51
N LEU A 25 2.99 2.01 0.01
CA LEU A 25 3.01 2.29 -1.42
C LEU A 25 3.95 1.33 -2.15
N ASP A 26 5.16 1.13 -1.62
CA ASP A 26 6.13 0.21 -2.22
C ASP A 26 5.58 -1.22 -2.26
N ALA A 27 4.93 -1.66 -1.19
CA ALA A 27 4.31 -2.98 -1.12
C ALA A 27 3.20 -3.12 -2.16
N TYR A 28 2.35 -2.09 -2.30
CA TYR A 28 1.29 -2.09 -3.29
C TYR A 28 1.85 -2.15 -4.71
N LEU A 29 2.85 -1.32 -5.02
CA LEU A 29 3.45 -1.29 -6.35
C LEU A 29 4.11 -2.62 -6.71
N ALA A 30 4.75 -3.28 -5.74
CA ALA A 30 5.33 -4.61 -5.95
C ALA A 30 4.23 -5.63 -6.28
N MET A 31 3.12 -5.60 -5.56
CA MET A 31 2.00 -6.49 -5.82
C MET A 31 1.36 -6.22 -7.18
N ALA A 32 1.21 -4.96 -7.56
CA ALA A 32 0.64 -4.58 -8.84
C ALA A 32 1.53 -5.06 -9.99
N LYS A 33 2.84 -4.94 -9.84
CA LYS A 33 3.79 -5.43 -10.85
C LYS A 33 3.71 -6.94 -11.01
N GLN A 34 3.68 -7.68 -9.91
CA GLN A 34 3.53 -9.12 -9.94
C GLN A 34 2.20 -9.53 -10.59
N GLY A 35 1.12 -8.80 -10.32
CA GLY A 35 -0.17 -9.03 -10.95
C GLY A 35 -0.11 -8.89 -12.45
N CYS A 36 0.57 -7.86 -12.96
CA CYS A 36 0.77 -7.67 -14.38
C CYS A 36 1.57 -8.83 -15.00
N GLU A 37 2.61 -9.28 -14.29
CA GLU A 37 3.42 -10.41 -14.76
C GLU A 37 2.59 -11.70 -14.87
N LEU A 38 1.73 -11.96 -13.87
CA LEU A 38 0.83 -13.12 -13.91
C LEU A 38 -0.14 -13.05 -15.08
N LEU A 39 -0.70 -11.88 -15.35
CA LEU A 39 -1.63 -11.70 -16.46
C LEU A 39 -0.93 -11.84 -17.81
N HIS A 40 0.31 -11.35 -17.93
CA HIS A 40 1.09 -11.50 -19.15
C HIS A 40 1.53 -12.94 -19.41
N ALA A 41 1.60 -13.76 -18.37
CA ALA A 41 1.96 -15.18 -18.51
C ALA A 41 0.83 -16.03 -19.05
N VAL A 42 -0.39 -15.49 -19.17
CA VAL A 42 -1.52 -16.21 -19.74
C VAL A 42 -1.37 -16.20 -21.26
N ASN A 43 -1.00 -17.34 -21.83
CA ASN A 43 -0.78 -17.46 -23.27
C ASN A 43 -1.91 -18.23 -23.97
N ASP A 44 -2.60 -19.10 -23.25
CA ASP A 44 -3.61 -19.98 -23.81
C ASP A 44 -4.97 -19.74 -23.15
N LEU A 45 -6.01 -19.87 -23.97
CA LEU A 45 -7.39 -19.84 -23.50
C LEU A 45 -8.06 -21.16 -23.86
N PRO A 46 -8.92 -21.70 -22.98
CA PRO A 46 -9.32 -21.15 -21.67
C PRO A 46 -8.20 -21.25 -20.63
N ILE A 47 -8.24 -20.34 -19.65
CA ILE A 47 -7.28 -20.32 -18.56
C ILE A 47 -7.47 -21.59 -17.71
N SER A 48 -6.35 -22.24 -17.32
CA SER A 48 -6.41 -23.40 -16.44
C SER A 48 -6.92 -23.01 -15.05
N GLU A 49 -7.47 -23.99 -14.32
CA GLU A 49 -7.94 -23.74 -12.94
C GLU A 49 -6.81 -23.27 -12.04
N HIS A 50 -5.62 -23.84 -12.21
CA HIS A 50 -4.45 -23.44 -11.42
C HIS A 50 -4.07 -21.98 -11.67
N GLN A 51 -4.01 -21.56 -12.95
CA GLN A 51 -3.73 -20.17 -13.29
C GLN A 51 -4.80 -19.23 -12.78
N ARG A 52 -6.06 -19.61 -12.89
CA ARG A 52 -7.17 -18.83 -12.37
C ARG A 52 -7.03 -18.63 -10.87
N TYR A 53 -6.71 -19.69 -10.14
CA TYR A 53 -6.53 -19.63 -8.69
C TYR A 53 -5.39 -18.67 -8.31
N GLU A 54 -4.25 -18.78 -9.02
CA GLU A 54 -3.11 -17.89 -8.77
C GLU A 54 -3.46 -16.42 -9.01
N ILE A 55 -4.13 -16.15 -10.12
CA ILE A 55 -4.52 -14.77 -10.47
C ILE A 55 -5.48 -14.20 -9.43
N LEU A 56 -6.51 -14.96 -9.06
CA LEU A 56 -7.50 -14.49 -8.08
C LEU A 56 -6.90 -14.34 -6.69
N SER A 57 -6.04 -15.26 -6.30
CA SER A 57 -5.36 -15.18 -5.01
C SER A 57 -4.44 -13.95 -4.95
N HIS A 58 -3.71 -13.70 -6.02
CA HIS A 58 -2.85 -12.52 -6.10
C HIS A 58 -3.67 -11.22 -6.10
N ARG A 59 -4.81 -11.21 -6.79
CA ARG A 59 -5.68 -10.03 -6.80
C ARG A 59 -6.15 -9.65 -5.39
N ARG A 60 -6.45 -10.65 -4.56
CA ARG A 60 -6.82 -10.39 -3.16
C ARG A 60 -5.68 -9.71 -2.40
N LYS A 61 -4.46 -10.19 -2.59
CA LYS A 61 -3.27 -9.59 -1.97
C LYS A 61 -3.05 -8.16 -2.45
N GLU A 62 -3.21 -7.93 -3.74
CA GLU A 62 -3.08 -6.60 -4.33
C GLU A 62 -4.12 -5.62 -3.76
N LEU A 63 -5.37 -6.06 -3.66
CA LEU A 63 -6.44 -5.23 -3.09
C LEU A 63 -6.19 -4.93 -1.61
N HIS A 64 -5.67 -5.91 -0.87
CA HIS A 64 -5.33 -5.71 0.53
C HIS A 64 -4.19 -4.69 0.69
N ALA A 65 -3.15 -4.82 -0.12
CA ALA A 65 -2.03 -3.88 -0.12
C ALA A 65 -2.49 -2.46 -0.51
N HIS A 66 -3.39 -2.35 -1.47
CA HIS A 66 -3.98 -1.08 -1.87
C HIS A 66 -4.77 -0.45 -0.72
N SER A 67 -5.54 -1.25 -0.01
CA SER A 67 -6.29 -0.78 1.16
C SER A 67 -5.36 -0.26 2.25
N ASP A 68 -4.27 -0.97 2.54
CA ASP A 68 -3.28 -0.55 3.53
C ASP A 68 -2.64 0.78 3.15
N TYR A 69 -2.28 0.94 1.89
CA TYR A 69 -1.73 2.20 1.39
C TYR A 69 -2.74 3.34 1.50
N THR A 70 -3.98 3.11 1.10
CA THR A 70 -5.05 4.12 1.17
C THR A 70 -5.27 4.58 2.60
N LYS A 71 -5.29 3.65 3.55
CA LYS A 71 -5.43 3.99 4.97
C LYS A 71 -4.24 4.81 5.48
N ALA A 72 -3.02 4.41 5.13
CA ALA A 72 -1.83 5.14 5.53
C ALA A 72 -1.81 6.55 4.96
N ARG A 73 -2.18 6.67 3.69
CA ARG A 73 -2.27 7.97 3.02
C ARG A 73 -3.31 8.87 3.67
N SER A 74 -4.48 8.31 4.00
CA SER A 74 -5.56 9.07 4.65
C SER A 74 -5.14 9.60 6.02
N LYS A 75 -4.40 8.80 6.78
CA LYS A 75 -3.90 9.23 8.09
C LYS A 75 -2.89 10.37 7.95
N LEU A 76 -2.02 10.28 6.94
CA LEU A 76 -1.05 11.34 6.67
C LEU A 76 -1.76 12.65 6.29
N TRP A 77 -2.73 12.58 5.39
CA TRP A 77 -3.51 13.74 4.99
C TRP A 77 -4.26 14.35 6.16
N ALA A 78 -4.90 13.53 7.00
CA ALA A 78 -5.61 14.00 8.18
C ALA A 78 -4.67 14.74 9.15
N PHE A 79 -3.47 14.21 9.34
CA PHE A 79 -2.47 14.85 10.19
C PHE A 79 -2.04 16.20 9.61
N LEU A 80 -1.77 16.26 8.32
CA LEU A 80 -1.33 17.50 7.67
C LEU A 80 -2.42 18.58 7.69
N ASN A 81 -3.69 18.18 7.65
CA ASN A 81 -4.78 19.14 7.73
C ASN A 81 -4.98 19.73 9.12
N ARG A 82 -4.41 19.11 10.15
CA ARG A 82 -4.52 19.59 11.54
C ARG A 82 -3.42 20.56 11.95
N VAL A 83 -2.32 20.55 11.24
CA VAL A 83 -1.16 21.37 11.60
C VAL A 83 -1.01 22.61 10.77
#